data_df5f7cdf202290e29e463ac393bb7163
#
_entry.id   df5f7cdf202290e29e463ac393bb7163
#
_cell.length_a   1.000
_cell.length_b   1.000
_cell.length_c   1.000
_cell.angle_alpha   90.00
_cell.angle_beta   90.00
_cell.angle_gamma   90.00
#
_symmetry.space_group_name_H-M   'P 1'
#
loop_
_entity.id
_entity.type
_entity.pdbx_description
1 polymer ?
#
loop_
_entity_poly.entity_id
_entity_poly.type
_entity_poly.pdbx_seq_one_letter_code
_entity_poly.pdbx_strand_id
1 'polypeptide(L)'
;MATAPAHVEHDEVVELIRREITPELYDEIRELWKRHSIAEDQRDLPGLISTLTEDCVYDLAQSGHRWERHEGAARFYTELLTAFPDIHFDLDYIVIGPQGVCEEARVTGTHEGRWLQHEPTGERLEWKNAIFFPWDPAARKFRGEMVYTDLAFPADRGG
;
A
#
# COMPACT_ATOMS: atom_id res chain seq x y z
N MET A 1 21.81 4.28 -5.01
CA MET A 1 21.33 3.71 -6.29
C MET A 1 20.17 2.80 -5.94
N ALA A 2 18.95 3.16 -6.32
CA ALA A 2 17.82 2.25 -6.21
C ALA A 2 18.07 1.08 -7.17
N THR A 3 18.19 -0.13 -6.64
CA THR A 3 18.14 -1.34 -7.47
C THR A 3 16.75 -1.38 -8.12
N ALA A 4 16.74 -1.44 -9.46
CA ALA A 4 15.50 -1.76 -10.18
C ALA A 4 14.86 -3.01 -9.55
N PRO A 5 13.51 -3.10 -9.54
CA PRO A 5 12.87 -4.32 -9.09
C PRO A 5 13.51 -5.49 -9.84
N ALA A 6 13.85 -6.55 -9.10
CA ALA A 6 14.46 -7.72 -9.68
C ALA A 6 13.58 -8.19 -10.84
N HIS A 7 14.16 -8.32 -12.02
CA HIS A 7 13.48 -8.88 -13.18
C HIS A 7 13.08 -10.33 -12.83
N VAL A 8 11.79 -10.59 -12.85
CA VAL A 8 11.30 -11.95 -12.59
C VAL A 8 11.67 -12.82 -13.79
N GLU A 9 12.45 -13.85 -13.57
CA GLU A 9 12.86 -14.79 -14.61
C GLU A 9 11.63 -15.53 -15.17
N HIS A 10 11.74 -15.98 -16.43
CA HIS A 10 10.61 -16.62 -17.12
C HIS A 10 10.03 -17.80 -16.33
N ASP A 11 10.88 -18.64 -15.75
CA ASP A 11 10.46 -19.80 -14.96
C ASP A 11 9.72 -19.39 -13.67
N GLU A 12 10.13 -18.29 -13.04
CA GLU A 12 9.45 -17.72 -11.89
C GLU A 12 8.05 -17.19 -12.25
N VAL A 13 7.91 -16.54 -13.41
CA VAL A 13 6.59 -16.11 -13.91
C VAL A 13 5.66 -17.30 -14.12
N VAL A 14 6.18 -18.39 -14.71
CA VAL A 14 5.40 -19.61 -14.92
C VAL A 14 4.96 -20.23 -13.59
N GLU A 15 5.83 -20.24 -12.58
CA GLU A 15 5.47 -20.71 -11.24
C GLU A 15 4.41 -19.82 -10.57
N LEU A 16 4.51 -18.50 -10.72
CA LEU A 16 3.51 -17.58 -10.20
C LEU A 16 2.12 -17.82 -10.83
N ILE A 17 2.08 -18.02 -12.16
CA ILE A 17 0.82 -18.28 -12.90
C ILE A 17 0.19 -19.61 -12.47
N ARG A 18 0.99 -20.61 -12.12
CA ARG A 18 0.53 -21.94 -11.73
C ARG A 18 0.08 -22.05 -10.29
N ARG A 19 0.38 -21.06 -9.44
CA ARG A 19 -0.07 -21.07 -8.05
C ARG A 19 -1.58 -21.07 -7.98
N GLU A 20 -2.11 -22.04 -7.24
CA GLU A 20 -3.54 -22.13 -6.98
C GLU A 20 -3.86 -21.52 -5.61
N ILE A 21 -5.05 -20.95 -5.50
CA ILE A 21 -5.58 -20.49 -4.21
C ILE A 21 -6.60 -21.51 -3.72
N THR A 22 -6.40 -22.00 -2.48
CA THR A 22 -7.41 -22.81 -1.80
C THR A 22 -8.43 -21.93 -1.10
N PRO A 23 -9.64 -22.42 -0.80
CA PRO A 23 -10.62 -21.68 0.00
C PRO A 23 -10.06 -21.19 1.34
N GLU A 24 -9.27 -22.03 2.00
CA GLU A 24 -8.65 -21.72 3.31
C GLU A 24 -7.63 -20.59 3.19
N LEU A 25 -6.77 -20.63 2.17
CA LEU A 25 -5.78 -19.58 1.91
C LEU A 25 -6.48 -18.27 1.53
N TYR A 26 -7.52 -18.34 0.70
CA TYR A 26 -8.34 -17.18 0.35
C TYR A 26 -8.91 -16.52 1.60
N ASP A 27 -9.54 -17.32 2.47
CA ASP A 27 -10.14 -16.80 3.71
C ASP A 27 -9.10 -16.18 4.63
N GLU A 28 -7.92 -16.80 4.75
CA GLU A 28 -6.84 -16.27 5.56
C GLU A 28 -6.32 -14.92 5.06
N ILE A 29 -6.02 -14.82 3.77
CA ILE A 29 -5.54 -13.56 3.16
C ILE A 29 -6.61 -12.48 3.29
N ARG A 30 -7.88 -12.82 3.02
CA ARG A 30 -9.01 -11.90 3.17
C ARG A 30 -9.12 -11.36 4.60
N GLU A 31 -9.07 -12.25 5.60
CA GLU A 31 -9.19 -11.83 7.01
C GLU A 31 -7.99 -11.01 7.46
N LEU A 32 -6.80 -11.30 6.97
CA LEU A 32 -5.61 -10.47 7.23
C LEU A 32 -5.77 -9.07 6.62
N TRP A 33 -6.21 -9.00 5.37
CA TRP A 33 -6.45 -7.72 4.69
C TRP A 33 -7.52 -6.89 5.42
N LYS A 34 -8.63 -7.53 5.84
CA LYS A 34 -9.66 -6.86 6.64
C LYS A 34 -9.10 -6.26 7.93
N ARG A 35 -8.28 -7.02 8.67
CA ARG A 35 -7.63 -6.51 9.90
C ARG A 35 -6.73 -5.33 9.61
N HIS A 36 -5.98 -5.40 8.51
CA HIS A 36 -5.11 -4.32 8.05
C HIS A 36 -5.92 -3.04 7.77
N SER A 37 -6.93 -3.14 6.90
CA SER A 37 -7.78 -2.01 6.50
C SER A 37 -8.57 -1.41 7.66
N ILE A 38 -9.10 -2.25 8.56
CA ILE A 38 -9.80 -1.76 9.75
C ILE A 38 -8.84 -1.01 10.69
N ALA A 39 -7.63 -1.52 10.89
CA ALA A 39 -6.62 -0.84 11.71
C ALA A 39 -6.22 0.51 11.10
N GLU A 40 -6.10 0.58 9.78
CA GLU A 40 -5.83 1.82 9.06
C GLU A 40 -6.96 2.84 9.26
N ASP A 41 -8.21 2.46 9.04
CA ASP A 41 -9.38 3.32 9.24
C ASP A 41 -9.48 3.84 10.68
N GLN A 42 -9.13 2.99 11.65
CA GLN A 42 -9.12 3.34 13.07
C GLN A 42 -7.88 4.11 13.52
N ARG A 43 -6.90 4.33 12.65
CA ARG A 43 -5.60 4.90 12.99
C ARG A 43 -4.85 4.07 14.05
N ASP A 44 -5.13 2.77 14.12
CA ASP A 44 -4.46 1.81 14.99
C ASP A 44 -3.14 1.34 14.36
N LEU A 45 -2.10 2.14 14.55
CA LEU A 45 -0.79 1.86 13.98
C LEU A 45 -0.20 0.51 14.46
N PRO A 46 -0.23 0.15 15.75
CA PRO A 46 0.21 -1.16 16.20
C PRO A 46 -0.56 -2.32 15.56
N GLY A 47 -1.88 -2.20 15.45
CA GLY A 47 -2.75 -3.18 14.80
C GLY A 47 -2.38 -3.39 13.33
N LEU A 48 -2.16 -2.29 12.60
CA LEU A 48 -1.74 -2.32 11.21
C LEU A 48 -0.36 -2.99 11.05
N ILE A 49 0.63 -2.58 11.83
CA ILE A 49 1.99 -3.15 11.81
C ILE A 49 1.97 -4.66 12.11
N SER A 50 1.05 -5.12 12.96
CA SER A 50 0.92 -6.54 13.32
C SER A 50 0.61 -7.44 12.13
N THR A 51 0.07 -6.89 11.03
CA THR A 51 -0.26 -7.61 9.79
C THR A 51 0.92 -7.74 8.83
N LEU A 52 2.04 -7.11 9.11
CA LEU A 52 3.20 -6.98 8.23
C LEU A 52 4.36 -7.88 8.68
N THR A 53 5.15 -8.34 7.70
CA THR A 53 6.43 -8.99 7.99
C THR A 53 7.43 -7.99 8.58
N GLU A 54 8.44 -8.48 9.29
CA GLU A 54 9.47 -7.59 9.88
C GLU A 54 10.28 -6.82 8.84
N ASP A 55 10.47 -7.39 7.66
CA ASP A 55 11.20 -6.85 6.53
C ASP A 55 10.27 -6.18 5.48
N CYS A 56 9.06 -5.82 5.87
CA CYS A 56 8.08 -5.19 4.99
C CYS A 56 8.62 -3.93 4.31
N VAL A 57 8.09 -3.65 3.12
CA VAL A 57 8.45 -2.47 2.34
C VAL A 57 7.18 -1.78 1.87
N TYR A 58 7.08 -0.49 2.13
CA TYR A 58 6.11 0.40 1.50
C TYR A 58 6.80 1.13 0.36
N ASP A 59 6.26 1.00 -0.83
CA ASP A 59 6.87 1.49 -2.06
C ASP A 59 5.88 2.34 -2.85
N LEU A 60 6.20 3.62 -3.07
CA LEU A 60 5.50 4.46 -4.03
C LEU A 60 6.13 4.23 -5.41
N ALA A 61 5.56 3.33 -6.18
CA ALA A 61 6.17 2.74 -7.37
C ALA A 61 6.63 3.78 -8.41
N GLN A 62 5.85 4.86 -8.63
CA GLN A 62 6.18 5.87 -9.63
C GLN A 62 7.29 6.83 -9.20
N SER A 63 7.44 7.08 -7.90
CA SER A 63 8.37 8.08 -7.36
C SER A 63 9.66 7.49 -6.82
N GLY A 64 9.68 6.17 -6.59
CA GLY A 64 10.82 5.47 -6.01
C GLY A 64 11.03 5.73 -4.51
N HIS A 65 10.07 6.35 -3.83
CA HIS A 65 10.12 6.50 -2.39
C HIS A 65 9.81 5.18 -1.71
N ARG A 66 10.63 4.80 -0.73
CA ARG A 66 10.50 3.54 0.00
C ARG A 66 10.66 3.74 1.49
N TRP A 67 9.84 3.03 2.24
CA TRP A 67 9.91 2.91 3.70
C TRP A 67 10.07 1.44 4.05
N GLU A 68 11.11 1.11 4.78
CA GLU A 68 11.48 -0.27 5.04
C GLU A 68 11.27 -0.65 6.50
N ARG A 69 10.88 -1.90 6.72
CA ARG A 69 10.64 -2.50 8.03
C ARG A 69 9.46 -1.86 8.78
N HIS A 70 9.15 -2.36 9.95
CA HIS A 70 8.07 -1.84 10.79
C HIS A 70 8.24 -0.35 11.11
N GLU A 71 9.46 0.10 11.36
CA GLU A 71 9.75 1.52 11.62
C GLU A 71 9.45 2.38 10.39
N GLY A 72 9.80 1.89 9.20
CA GLY A 72 9.50 2.56 7.95
C GLY A 72 7.99 2.61 7.69
N ALA A 73 7.28 1.50 7.86
CA ALA A 73 5.82 1.45 7.73
C ALA A 73 5.13 2.42 8.69
N ALA A 74 5.54 2.44 9.96
CA ALA A 74 5.02 3.39 10.95
C ALA A 74 5.27 4.84 10.53
N ARG A 75 6.46 5.14 9.98
CA ARG A 75 6.79 6.47 9.48
C ARG A 75 5.94 6.84 8.26
N PHE A 76 5.76 5.93 7.31
CA PHE A 76 4.90 6.14 6.15
C PHE A 76 3.49 6.58 6.56
N TYR A 77 2.84 5.84 7.46
CA TYR A 77 1.50 6.20 7.93
C TYR A 77 1.48 7.49 8.73
N THR A 78 2.48 7.74 9.57
CA THR A 78 2.58 9.00 10.32
C THR A 78 2.70 10.19 9.37
N GLU A 79 3.53 10.09 8.35
CA GLU A 79 3.71 11.13 7.33
C GLU A 79 2.42 11.33 6.52
N LEU A 80 1.78 10.23 6.09
CA LEU A 80 0.53 10.27 5.32
C LEU A 80 -0.60 10.92 6.12
N LEU A 81 -0.81 10.49 7.36
CA LEU A 81 -1.87 10.99 8.23
C LEU A 81 -1.62 12.42 8.72
N THR A 82 -0.36 12.86 8.75
CA THR A 82 -0.01 14.25 9.01
C THR A 82 -0.30 15.12 7.79
N ALA A 83 0.02 14.61 6.61
CA ALA A 83 -0.23 15.31 5.35
C ALA A 83 -1.73 15.44 5.04
N PHE A 84 -2.49 14.38 5.31
CA PHE A 84 -3.92 14.29 5.03
C PHE A 84 -4.67 13.76 6.26
N PRO A 85 -4.94 14.60 7.28
CA PRO A 85 -5.55 14.15 8.54
C PRO A 85 -6.95 13.54 8.36
N ASP A 86 -7.68 13.98 7.34
CA ASP A 86 -9.02 13.54 6.98
C ASP A 86 -9.03 12.52 5.83
N ILE A 87 -7.90 11.85 5.58
CA ILE A 87 -7.81 10.87 4.48
C ILE A 87 -8.84 9.78 4.61
N HIS A 88 -9.50 9.48 3.50
CA HIS A 88 -10.53 8.46 3.40
C HIS A 88 -10.35 7.65 2.12
N PHE A 89 -10.50 6.32 2.25
CA PHE A 89 -10.38 5.37 1.16
C PHE A 89 -11.76 4.74 0.88
N ASP A 90 -12.26 4.93 -0.34
CA ASP A 90 -13.42 4.23 -0.86
C ASP A 90 -12.95 3.10 -1.78
N LEU A 91 -13.15 1.86 -1.37
CA LEU A 91 -12.73 0.69 -2.15
C LEU A 91 -13.64 0.52 -3.39
N ASP A 92 -13.03 0.56 -4.57
CA ASP A 92 -13.72 0.33 -5.84
C ASP A 92 -13.59 -1.14 -6.31
N TYR A 93 -12.38 -1.73 -6.17
CA TYR A 93 -12.08 -3.11 -6.55
C TYR A 93 -11.14 -3.79 -5.58
N ILE A 94 -11.33 -5.10 -5.42
CA ILE A 94 -10.41 -5.96 -4.69
C ILE A 94 -10.30 -7.32 -5.37
N VAL A 95 -9.08 -7.78 -5.55
CA VAL A 95 -8.74 -9.11 -6.06
C VAL A 95 -7.84 -9.81 -5.05
N ILE A 96 -8.20 -11.02 -4.67
CA ILE A 96 -7.42 -11.85 -3.74
C ILE A 96 -6.97 -13.10 -4.49
N GLY A 97 -5.68 -13.35 -4.46
CA GLY A 97 -5.06 -14.50 -5.09
C GLY A 97 -3.94 -15.10 -4.23
N PRO A 98 -3.28 -16.16 -4.71
CA PRO A 98 -2.24 -16.86 -3.92
C PRO A 98 -0.98 -16.00 -3.71
N GLN A 99 -0.85 -14.89 -4.41
CA GLN A 99 0.25 -13.94 -4.28
C GLN A 99 -0.07 -12.76 -3.34
N GLY A 100 -1.31 -12.64 -2.91
CA GLY A 100 -1.78 -11.57 -2.02
C GLY A 100 -3.02 -10.86 -2.53
N VAL A 101 -3.09 -9.57 -2.27
CA VAL A 101 -4.23 -8.71 -2.60
C VAL A 101 -3.81 -7.62 -3.57
N CYS A 102 -4.70 -7.30 -4.50
CA CYS A 102 -4.65 -6.06 -5.27
C CYS A 102 -5.97 -5.33 -5.09
N GLU A 103 -5.92 -4.08 -4.72
CA GLU A 103 -7.10 -3.23 -4.59
C GLU A 103 -6.98 -1.95 -5.41
N GLU A 104 -8.12 -1.40 -5.82
CA GLU A 104 -8.25 -0.03 -6.31
C GLU A 104 -9.17 0.73 -5.37
N ALA A 105 -8.70 1.88 -4.91
CA ALA A 105 -9.46 2.78 -4.05
C ALA A 105 -9.48 4.20 -4.61
N ARG A 106 -10.64 4.85 -4.48
CA ARG A 106 -10.74 6.30 -4.60
C ARG A 106 -10.40 6.90 -3.24
N VAL A 107 -9.48 7.84 -3.25
CA VAL A 107 -8.97 8.47 -2.04
C VAL A 107 -9.31 9.94 -2.04
N THR A 108 -9.72 10.45 -0.90
CA THR A 108 -9.94 11.89 -0.67
C THR A 108 -9.20 12.33 0.57
N GLY A 109 -8.73 13.58 0.58
CA GLY A 109 -8.08 14.16 1.74
C GLY A 109 -7.77 15.63 1.54
N THR A 110 -7.66 16.38 2.64
CA THR A 110 -7.25 17.78 2.64
C THR A 110 -5.76 17.85 2.92
N HIS A 111 -5.00 18.49 2.02
CA HIS A 111 -3.54 18.59 2.11
C HIS A 111 -3.12 19.65 3.13
N GLU A 112 -3.05 19.26 4.39
CA GLU A 112 -2.76 20.14 5.53
C GLU A 112 -1.31 20.07 6.01
N GLY A 113 -0.59 19.01 5.70
CA GLY A 113 0.80 18.80 6.08
C GLY A 113 1.68 18.47 4.87
N ARG A 114 2.99 18.52 5.09
CA ARG A 114 3.95 18.19 4.02
C ARG A 114 3.82 16.72 3.61
N TRP A 115 3.77 16.49 2.30
CA TRP A 115 3.85 15.15 1.70
C TRP A 115 5.00 15.08 0.72
N LEU A 116 6.01 14.27 1.04
CA LEU A 116 7.27 14.16 0.27
C LEU A 116 7.92 15.56 0.09
N GLN A 117 8.06 16.01 -1.16
CA GLN A 117 8.58 17.34 -1.49
C GLN A 117 7.51 18.44 -1.56
N HIS A 118 6.23 18.09 -1.40
CA HIS A 118 5.13 19.03 -1.54
C HIS A 118 4.75 19.66 -0.21
N GLU A 119 4.82 21.00 -0.16
CA GLU A 119 4.32 21.77 0.97
C GLU A 119 2.80 21.80 1.00
N PRO A 120 2.16 21.93 2.18
CA PRO A 120 0.71 21.91 2.30
C PRO A 120 0.05 22.98 1.44
N THR A 121 -0.98 22.59 0.69
CA THR A 121 -1.75 23.49 -0.17
C THR A 121 -3.06 23.95 0.48
N GLY A 122 -3.54 23.25 1.52
CA GLY A 122 -4.85 23.45 2.11
C GLY A 122 -6.03 22.99 1.25
N GLU A 123 -5.76 22.43 0.07
CA GLU A 123 -6.79 21.98 -0.86
C GLU A 123 -7.29 20.59 -0.52
N ARG A 124 -8.59 20.37 -0.74
CA ARG A 124 -9.16 19.02 -0.77
C ARG A 124 -8.85 18.38 -2.11
N LEU A 125 -8.16 17.27 -2.06
CA LEU A 125 -7.73 16.50 -3.23
C LEU A 125 -8.53 15.19 -3.31
N GLU A 126 -8.69 14.70 -4.53
CA GLU A 126 -9.24 13.38 -4.85
C GLU A 126 -8.29 12.70 -5.84
N TRP A 127 -8.00 11.42 -5.59
CA TRP A 127 -7.12 10.62 -6.45
C TRP A 127 -7.47 9.15 -6.36
N LYS A 128 -6.84 8.33 -7.20
CA LYS A 128 -6.94 6.89 -7.16
C LYS A 128 -5.61 6.24 -6.79
N ASN A 129 -5.72 5.18 -6.02
CA ASN A 129 -4.61 4.28 -5.76
C ASN A 129 -4.94 2.88 -6.27
N ALA A 130 -3.94 2.20 -6.86
CA ALA A 130 -3.92 0.75 -6.96
C ALA A 130 -2.82 0.25 -6.04
N ILE A 131 -3.16 -0.65 -5.12
CA ILE A 131 -2.26 -1.10 -4.07
C ILE A 131 -2.14 -2.62 -4.12
N PHE A 132 -0.91 -3.11 -4.19
CA PHE A 132 -0.59 -4.52 -4.07
C PHE A 132 -0.08 -4.81 -2.65
N PHE A 133 -0.66 -5.84 -2.03
CA PHE A 133 -0.25 -6.39 -0.72
C PHE A 133 0.37 -7.76 -0.95
N PRO A 134 1.68 -7.88 -1.17
CA PRO A 134 2.32 -9.17 -1.41
C PRO A 134 2.22 -10.07 -0.19
N TRP A 135 1.77 -11.31 -0.40
CA TRP A 135 1.63 -12.31 0.65
C TRP A 135 2.94 -13.07 0.87
N ASP A 136 3.32 -13.22 2.14
CA ASP A 136 4.40 -14.10 2.57
C ASP A 136 3.83 -15.40 3.15
N PRO A 137 3.97 -16.55 2.47
CA PRO A 137 3.40 -17.81 2.93
C PRO A 137 4.09 -18.39 4.17
N ALA A 138 5.35 -18.03 4.41
CA ALA A 138 6.10 -18.48 5.59
C ALA A 138 5.72 -17.69 6.84
N ALA A 139 5.70 -16.37 6.73
CA ALA A 139 5.31 -15.48 7.83
C ALA A 139 3.79 -15.39 8.00
N ARG A 140 2.99 -15.73 6.97
CA ARG A 140 1.53 -15.59 6.91
C ARG A 140 1.10 -14.15 7.19
N LYS A 141 1.80 -13.21 6.54
CA LYS A 141 1.63 -11.76 6.65
C LYS A 141 1.90 -11.08 5.32
N PHE A 142 1.53 -9.81 5.21
CA PHE A 142 1.88 -9.01 4.05
C PHE A 142 3.32 -8.51 4.13
N ARG A 143 4.00 -8.47 2.99
CA ARG A 143 5.35 -7.90 2.84
C ARG A 143 5.37 -6.39 2.73
N GLY A 144 4.27 -5.71 2.97
CA GLY A 144 4.08 -4.28 2.83
C GLY A 144 3.13 -3.96 1.70
N GLU A 145 3.33 -2.81 1.08
CA GLU A 145 2.48 -2.30 0.01
C GLU A 145 3.29 -1.76 -1.16
N MET A 146 2.86 -2.06 -2.39
CA MET A 146 3.29 -1.34 -3.58
C MET A 146 2.14 -0.44 -4.03
N VAL A 147 2.32 0.87 -3.91
CA VAL A 147 1.29 1.87 -4.19
C VAL A 147 1.55 2.52 -5.54
N TYR A 148 0.57 2.41 -6.42
CA TYR A 148 0.46 3.17 -7.66
C TYR A 148 -0.60 4.24 -7.47
N THR A 149 -0.28 5.49 -7.77
CA THR A 149 -1.16 6.62 -7.46
C THR A 149 -1.20 7.63 -8.60
N ASP A 150 -2.35 8.24 -8.81
CA ASP A 150 -2.50 9.40 -9.69
C ASP A 150 -2.59 10.73 -8.91
N LEU A 151 -2.21 10.70 -7.61
CA LEU A 151 -2.16 11.91 -6.79
C LEU A 151 -1.32 12.99 -7.46
N ALA A 152 -1.95 14.13 -7.75
CA ALA A 152 -1.32 15.28 -8.36
C ALA A 152 -1.66 16.56 -7.57
N PHE A 153 -0.66 17.38 -7.36
CA PHE A 153 -0.81 18.64 -6.65
C PHE A 153 -1.06 19.79 -7.66
N PRO A 154 -1.68 20.91 -7.22
CA PRO A 154 -2.00 22.03 -8.12
C PRO A 154 -0.82 22.56 -8.91
N ALA A 155 0.37 22.60 -8.33
CA ALA A 155 1.60 23.02 -8.98
C ALA A 155 2.03 22.08 -10.13
N ASP A 156 1.60 20.81 -10.10
CA ASP A 156 1.94 19.80 -11.10
C ASP A 156 0.95 19.80 -12.29
N ARG A 157 -0.17 20.53 -12.17
CA ARG A 157 -1.25 20.57 -13.17
C ARG A 157 -1.07 21.66 -14.24
N GLY A 158 0.01 22.44 -14.13
CA GLY A 158 0.29 23.64 -14.96
C GLY A 158 1.36 23.43 -16.03
N GLY A 159 1.44 22.23 -16.63
CA GLY A 159 2.33 21.92 -17.74
C GLY A 159 1.59 21.57 -19.01
#